data_dacd2d5e53b58c214fe40bec26dbf986
#
_entry.id   dacd2d5e53b58c214fe40bec26dbf986
#
_cell.length_a   1.000
_cell.length_b   1.000
_cell.length_c   1.000
_cell.angle_alpha   90.00
_cell.angle_beta   90.00
_cell.angle_gamma   90.00
#
_symmetry.space_group_name_H-M   'P 1'
#
loop_
_entity.id
_entity.type
_entity.pdbx_description
1 polymer ?
#
loop_
_entity_poly.entity_id
_entity_poly.type
_entity_poly.pdbx_seq_one_letter_code
_entity_poly.pdbx_strand_id
1 'polypeptide(L)'
;MSRVLRDARLVDGRRVDIEIADGLICGVHDSGTSSGEAPVDDLACWLVLPALAEPHAHLDNALIAEMVPNLRGDLQGAFEAGDAATAA
;
A
#
# COMPACT_ATOMS: atom_id res chain seq x y z
N MET A 1 -0.54 -20.34 -8.01
CA MET A 1 0.19 -19.97 -6.79
C MET A 1 -0.81 -19.49 -5.76
N SER A 2 -0.79 -20.03 -4.57
CA SER A 2 -1.75 -19.68 -3.53
C SER A 2 -1.04 -19.28 -2.24
N ARG A 3 -1.72 -18.49 -1.42
CA ARG A 3 -1.20 -17.96 -0.17
C ARG A 3 -2.35 -17.65 0.78
N VAL A 4 -2.10 -17.75 2.07
CA VAL A 4 -3.05 -17.33 3.10
C VAL A 4 -2.46 -16.17 3.89
N LEU A 5 -3.22 -15.10 4.01
CA LEU A 5 -2.92 -14.03 4.95
C LEU A 5 -3.71 -14.32 6.22
N ARG A 6 -3.00 -14.72 7.27
CA ARG A 6 -3.63 -15.14 8.53
C ARG A 6 -3.76 -13.97 9.48
N ASP A 7 -4.89 -13.94 10.19
CA ASP A 7 -5.15 -12.98 11.26
C ASP A 7 -5.10 -11.53 10.79
N ALA A 8 -5.76 -11.26 9.68
CA ALA A 8 -5.95 -9.90 9.18
C ALA A 8 -7.10 -9.22 9.92
N ARG A 9 -6.94 -7.95 10.28
CA ARG A 9 -8.02 -7.16 10.85
C ARG A 9 -8.63 -6.27 9.76
N LEU A 10 -9.94 -6.37 9.57
CA LEU A 10 -10.68 -5.52 8.64
C LEU A 10 -11.12 -4.21 9.30
N VAL A 11 -11.55 -3.25 8.49
CA VAL A 11 -11.98 -1.92 8.96
C VAL A 11 -13.15 -2.03 9.96
N ASP A 12 -14.03 -3.02 9.78
CA ASP A 12 -15.17 -3.25 10.69
C ASP A 12 -14.77 -3.95 12.00
N GLY A 13 -13.47 -4.26 12.18
CA GLY A 13 -12.94 -4.89 13.38
C GLY A 13 -12.89 -6.40 13.34
N ARG A 14 -13.43 -7.05 12.30
CA ARG A 14 -13.37 -8.52 12.18
C ARG A 14 -11.95 -8.99 11.94
N ARG A 15 -11.60 -10.10 12.56
CA ARG A 15 -10.32 -10.78 12.30
C ARG A 15 -10.61 -11.96 11.39
N VAL A 16 -9.88 -12.03 10.29
CA VAL A 16 -10.14 -13.01 9.22
C VAL A 16 -8.84 -13.60 8.70
N ASP A 17 -8.96 -14.76 8.05
CA ASP A 17 -7.92 -15.30 7.19
C ASP A 17 -8.35 -15.10 5.74
N ILE A 18 -7.44 -14.58 4.92
CA ILE A 18 -7.71 -14.27 3.50
C ILE A 18 -6.92 -15.25 2.65
N GLU A 19 -7.62 -15.99 1.80
CA GLU A 19 -7.00 -16.90 0.84
C GLU A 19 -6.86 -16.24 -0.51
N ILE A 20 -5.66 -16.32 -1.07
CA ILE A 20 -5.33 -15.74 -2.37
C ILE A 20 -4.84 -16.87 -3.27
N ALA A 21 -5.37 -16.93 -4.49
CA ALA A 21 -4.93 -17.87 -5.51
C ALA A 21 -4.87 -17.15 -6.85
N ASP A 22 -3.75 -17.28 -7.56
CA ASP A 22 -3.55 -16.71 -8.89
C ASP A 22 -3.87 -15.21 -8.96
N GLY A 23 -3.47 -14.47 -7.92
CA GLY A 23 -3.67 -13.01 -7.85
C GLY A 23 -5.07 -12.56 -7.46
N LEU A 24 -5.96 -13.50 -7.11
CA LEU A 24 -7.33 -13.19 -6.73
C LEU A 24 -7.63 -13.67 -5.31
N ILE A 25 -8.48 -12.93 -4.60
CA ILE A 25 -9.00 -13.39 -3.30
C ILE A 25 -10.05 -14.45 -3.59
N CYS A 26 -9.81 -15.68 -3.12
CA CYS A 26 -10.72 -16.81 -3.33
C CYS A 26 -11.49 -17.20 -2.07
N GLY A 27 -11.13 -16.67 -0.90
CA GLY A 27 -11.85 -16.95 0.34
C GLY A 27 -11.51 -15.94 1.43
N VAL A 28 -12.50 -15.65 2.27
CA VAL A 28 -12.34 -14.87 3.49
C VAL A 28 -13.08 -15.63 4.59
N HIS A 29 -12.35 -16.07 5.61
CA HIS A 29 -12.87 -16.91 6.68
C HIS A 29 -12.58 -16.32 8.04
N ASP A 30 -13.29 -16.73 9.06
CA ASP A 30 -12.95 -16.31 10.42
C ASP A 30 -11.52 -16.72 10.77
N SER A 31 -10.83 -15.87 11.51
CA SER A 31 -9.43 -16.10 11.87
C SER A 31 -9.24 -17.45 12.57
N GLY A 32 -8.25 -18.20 12.11
CA GLY A 32 -7.93 -19.51 12.65
C GLY A 32 -8.71 -20.67 12.04
N THR A 33 -9.60 -20.40 11.07
CA THR A 33 -10.42 -21.45 10.43
C THR A 33 -9.86 -21.91 9.10
N SER A 34 -8.94 -21.17 8.49
CA SER A 34 -8.35 -21.60 7.23
C SER A 34 -7.48 -22.83 7.44
N SER A 35 -7.64 -23.81 6.55
CA SER A 35 -6.88 -25.05 6.56
C SER A 35 -6.34 -25.29 5.15
N GLY A 36 -5.10 -25.77 5.08
CA GLY A 36 -4.50 -26.08 3.80
C GLY A 36 -2.98 -26.02 3.87
N GLU A 37 -2.35 -26.41 2.79
CA GLU A 37 -0.89 -26.48 2.67
C GLU A 37 -0.28 -25.22 2.03
N ALA A 38 -1.10 -24.21 1.70
CA ALA A 38 -0.61 -22.99 1.11
C ALA A 38 0.32 -22.23 2.08
N PRO A 39 1.34 -21.52 1.57
CA PRO A 39 2.16 -20.66 2.40
C PRO A 39 1.30 -19.66 3.17
N VAL A 40 1.69 -19.38 4.40
CA VAL A 40 0.95 -18.51 5.31
C VAL A 40 1.82 -17.32 5.70
N ASP A 41 1.26 -16.11 5.59
CA ASP A 41 1.81 -14.91 6.21
C ASP A 41 0.95 -14.56 7.40
N ASP A 42 1.52 -14.58 8.60
CA ASP A 42 0.81 -14.20 9.81
C ASP A 42 0.87 -12.67 9.96
N LEU A 43 -0.28 -12.02 9.84
CA LEU A 43 -0.39 -10.57 9.95
C LEU A 43 -0.52 -10.07 11.40
N ALA A 44 -0.68 -10.99 12.36
CA ALA A 44 -0.73 -10.66 13.79
C ALA A 44 -1.70 -9.49 14.09
N CYS A 45 -2.90 -9.54 13.53
CA CYS A 45 -3.95 -8.54 13.68
C CYS A 45 -3.64 -7.18 13.02
N TRP A 46 -2.74 -7.13 12.06
CA TRP A 46 -2.52 -5.90 11.28
C TRP A 46 -3.77 -5.56 10.46
N LEU A 47 -4.02 -4.26 10.34
CA LEU A 47 -5.13 -3.75 9.55
C LEU A 47 -4.86 -3.98 8.06
N VAL A 48 -5.85 -4.57 7.38
CA VAL A 48 -5.82 -4.77 5.93
C VAL A 48 -6.87 -3.88 5.29
N LEU A 49 -6.45 -3.13 4.29
CA LEU A 49 -7.29 -2.21 3.53
C LEU A 49 -7.24 -2.59 2.05
N PRO A 50 -8.27 -2.23 1.27
CA PRO A 50 -8.13 -2.25 -0.18
C PRO A 50 -6.93 -1.40 -0.61
N ALA A 51 -6.29 -1.77 -1.72
CA ALA A 51 -5.15 -1.02 -2.24
C ALA A 51 -5.54 0.44 -2.44
N LEU A 52 -4.69 1.33 -1.95
CA LEU A 52 -4.92 2.76 -2.11
C LEU A 52 -4.66 3.18 -3.55
N ALA A 53 -5.45 4.12 -4.04
CA ALA A 53 -5.28 4.70 -5.36
C ALA A 53 -5.24 6.22 -5.23
N GLU A 54 -4.28 6.83 -5.91
CA GLU A 54 -4.19 8.28 -6.02
C GLU A 54 -4.35 8.66 -7.48
N PRO A 55 -5.54 9.15 -7.88
CA PRO A 55 -5.82 9.46 -9.28
C PRO A 55 -5.11 10.73 -9.76
N HIS A 56 -4.53 11.51 -8.87
CA HIS A 56 -3.80 12.72 -9.19
C HIS A 56 -2.43 12.68 -8.52
N ALA A 57 -1.46 12.06 -9.18
CA ALA A 57 -0.11 11.93 -8.66
C ALA A 57 0.93 12.41 -9.67
N HIS A 58 1.98 13.08 -9.19
CA HIS A 58 3.12 13.52 -9.98
C HIS A 58 4.37 12.75 -9.51
N LEU A 59 4.50 11.51 -9.97
CA LEU A 59 5.58 10.63 -9.55
C LEU A 59 6.97 11.15 -9.96
N ASP A 60 7.03 11.92 -11.03
CA ASP A 60 8.24 12.61 -11.47
C ASP A 60 8.73 13.67 -10.47
N ASN A 61 7.83 14.16 -9.60
CA ASN A 61 8.14 15.11 -8.53
C ASN A 61 8.24 14.45 -7.15
N ALA A 62 8.06 13.14 -7.06
CA ALA A 62 8.14 12.43 -5.79
C ALA A 62 9.58 12.37 -5.28
N LEU A 63 9.73 12.49 -3.97
CA LEU A 63 11.01 12.34 -3.26
C LEU A 63 12.10 13.34 -3.68
N ILE A 64 11.75 14.48 -4.29
CA ILE A 64 12.71 15.49 -4.71
C ILE A 64 12.91 16.63 -3.70
N ALA A 65 12.09 16.72 -2.66
CA ALA A 65 12.13 17.81 -1.70
C ALA A 65 13.47 17.93 -0.97
N GLU A 66 14.13 16.81 -0.71
CA GLU A 66 15.46 16.78 -0.08
C GLU A 66 16.56 17.22 -1.04
N MET A 67 16.38 16.95 -2.35
CA MET A 67 17.35 17.29 -3.38
C MET A 67 17.24 18.76 -3.80
N VAL A 68 16.02 19.24 -3.96
CA VAL A 68 15.74 20.62 -4.42
C VAL A 68 14.59 21.18 -3.56
N PRO A 69 14.89 21.77 -2.40
CA PRO A 69 13.87 22.28 -1.50
C PRO A 69 13.15 23.50 -2.11
N ASN A 70 11.86 23.62 -1.83
CA ASN A 70 11.07 24.81 -2.17
C ASN A 70 11.18 25.84 -1.05
N LEU A 71 12.19 26.69 -1.13
CA LEU A 71 12.48 27.69 -0.10
C LEU A 71 11.42 28.78 0.00
N ARG A 72 10.67 29.05 -1.08
CA ARG A 72 9.60 30.05 -1.09
C ARG A 72 8.32 29.54 -0.45
N GLY A 73 8.08 28.21 -0.48
CA GLY A 73 6.89 27.60 0.08
C GLY A 73 5.61 27.89 -0.72
N ASP A 74 5.71 28.38 -1.95
CA ASP A 74 4.57 28.67 -2.81
C ASP A 74 4.58 27.81 -4.09
N LEU A 75 3.52 27.91 -4.89
CA LEU A 75 3.38 27.12 -6.11
C LEU A 75 4.47 27.42 -7.13
N GLN A 76 4.82 28.70 -7.29
CA GLN A 76 5.87 29.09 -8.22
C GLN A 76 7.22 28.50 -7.82
N GLY A 77 7.56 28.55 -6.52
CA GLY A 77 8.78 27.93 -6.00
C GLY A 77 8.78 26.41 -6.21
N ALA A 78 7.64 25.75 -6.10
CA ALA A 78 7.52 24.33 -6.38
C ALA A 78 7.81 23.99 -7.85
N PHE A 79 7.31 24.79 -8.79
CA PHE A 79 7.63 24.62 -10.21
C PHE A 79 9.11 24.83 -10.48
N GLU A 80 9.72 25.87 -9.93
CA GLU A 80 11.14 26.16 -10.09
C GLU A 80 12.01 25.03 -9.51
N ALA A 81 11.65 24.50 -8.34
CA ALA A 81 12.34 23.38 -7.72
C ALA A 81 12.21 22.11 -8.57
N GLY A 82 11.03 21.83 -9.12
CA GLY A 82 10.80 20.69 -10.02
C GLY A 82 11.63 20.80 -11.28
N ASP A 83 11.66 21.98 -11.91
CA ASP A 83 12.45 22.23 -13.11
C ASP A 83 13.95 22.06 -12.83
N ALA A 84 14.44 22.56 -11.71
CA ALA A 84 15.83 22.40 -11.30
C ALA A 84 16.21 20.93 -11.09
N ALA A 85 15.34 20.15 -10.46
CA ALA A 85 15.55 18.72 -10.27
C ALA A 85 15.57 17.95 -11.60
N THR A 86 14.72 18.34 -12.55
CA THR A 86 14.67 17.72 -13.89
C THR A 86 15.91 18.04 -14.71
N ALA A 87 16.46 19.23 -14.56
CA ALA A 87 17.66 19.68 -15.27
C ALA A 87 18.95 19.06 -14.74
N ALA A 88 18.90 18.54 -13.51
CA ALA A 88 20.04 17.85 -12.90
C ALA A 88 20.11 16.40 -13.40
#